data_516ba292e181596e122689f4189a3232
#
_entry.id   516ba292e181596e122689f4189a3232
#
_cell.length_a   1.000
_cell.length_b   1.000
_cell.length_c   1.000
_cell.angle_alpha   90.00
_cell.angle_beta   90.00
_cell.angle_gamma   90.00
#
_symmetry.space_group_name_H-M   'P 1'
#
loop_
_entity.id
_entity.type
_entity.pdbx_description
1 polymer ?
#
loop_
_entity_poly.entity_id
_entity_poly.type
_entity_poly.pdbx_seq_one_letter_code
_entity_poly.pdbx_strand_id
1 'polypeptide(L)'
;MRQVPAEAAPGVRGWVRLRGLAGGLQSAAVDALLAFAAALITLRLSADLVRRYRVGRFPAHAAWAAALAAFALASGALAWGAAAGWSEPAFRVYYLGGALLSAALLGTGSLLLSGRRRVALVALVYVGLAVGVALAMPLAGDLSGSDVPDARDVLDLWPARVLAIVGNALGTLAVVLVAVTSFRRRPLGNVLILAGVGVAALGSALGGLGVGALAPMLALAAVLLYAGFVAPTPGASPPRRAR
;
A
#
# COMPACT_ATOMS: atom_id res chain seq x y z
N MET A 1 -48.95 -22.82 -28.09
CA MET A 1 -49.00 -22.34 -26.71
C MET A 1 -47.69 -21.63 -26.42
N ARG A 2 -47.68 -20.28 -26.38
CA ARG A 2 -46.53 -19.49 -25.98
C ARG A 2 -46.62 -19.32 -24.45
N GLN A 3 -45.63 -19.83 -23.71
CA GLN A 3 -45.51 -19.57 -22.28
C GLN A 3 -45.08 -18.11 -22.12
N VAL A 4 -45.90 -17.28 -21.49
CA VAL A 4 -45.57 -15.95 -21.03
C VAL A 4 -44.68 -16.09 -19.79
N PRO A 5 -43.49 -15.46 -19.75
CA PRO A 5 -42.66 -15.51 -18.54
C PRO A 5 -43.43 -14.82 -17.40
N ALA A 6 -43.51 -15.48 -16.23
CA ALA A 6 -44.12 -14.93 -15.04
C ALA A 6 -43.37 -13.67 -14.64
N GLU A 7 -44.01 -12.53 -14.80
CA GLU A 7 -43.53 -11.22 -14.40
C GLU A 7 -43.45 -11.18 -12.87
N ALA A 8 -42.26 -11.16 -12.30
CA ALA A 8 -42.06 -11.13 -10.86
C ALA A 8 -42.74 -9.89 -10.26
N ALA A 9 -43.56 -10.12 -9.25
CA ALA A 9 -44.34 -9.08 -8.56
C ALA A 9 -43.51 -7.84 -8.20
N PRO A 10 -44.04 -6.63 -8.38
CA PRO A 10 -43.29 -5.37 -8.23
C PRO A 10 -42.62 -5.19 -6.84
N GLY A 11 -43.14 -5.80 -5.78
CA GLY A 11 -42.58 -5.77 -4.42
C GLY A 11 -41.25 -6.55 -4.31
N VAL A 12 -41.08 -7.68 -5.01
CA VAL A 12 -39.88 -8.51 -4.89
C VAL A 12 -38.65 -7.82 -5.50
N ARG A 13 -38.83 -7.08 -6.57
CA ARG A 13 -37.73 -6.30 -7.21
C ARG A 13 -37.23 -5.17 -6.31
N GLY A 14 -38.10 -4.55 -5.51
CA GLY A 14 -37.75 -3.51 -4.53
C GLY A 14 -36.87 -4.08 -3.40
N TRP A 15 -37.25 -5.19 -2.83
CA TRP A 15 -36.49 -5.83 -1.74
C TRP A 15 -35.12 -6.35 -2.16
N VAL A 16 -34.99 -6.90 -3.36
CA VAL A 16 -33.69 -7.34 -3.92
C VAL A 16 -32.77 -6.14 -4.12
N ARG A 17 -33.29 -5.02 -4.64
CA ARG A 17 -32.53 -3.80 -4.85
C ARG A 17 -32.07 -3.17 -3.52
N LEU A 18 -32.93 -3.11 -2.50
CA LEU A 18 -32.58 -2.60 -1.18
C LEU A 18 -31.54 -3.47 -0.46
N ARG A 19 -31.63 -4.80 -0.58
CA ARG A 19 -30.60 -5.70 -0.03
C ARG A 19 -29.27 -5.55 -0.76
N GLY A 20 -29.25 -5.34 -2.07
CA GLY A 20 -28.03 -5.08 -2.84
C GLY A 20 -27.35 -3.78 -2.41
N LEU A 21 -28.12 -2.70 -2.23
CA LEU A 21 -27.62 -1.42 -1.76
C LEU A 21 -27.08 -1.49 -0.31
N ALA A 22 -27.80 -2.17 0.58
CA ALA A 22 -27.35 -2.35 1.96
C ALA A 22 -26.06 -3.19 2.03
N GLY A 23 -25.95 -4.26 1.23
CA GLY A 23 -24.73 -5.06 1.13
C GLY A 23 -23.54 -4.26 0.59
N GLY A 24 -23.75 -3.43 -0.43
CA GLY A 24 -22.71 -2.56 -0.99
C GLY A 24 -22.22 -1.50 -0.01
N LEU A 25 -23.12 -0.86 0.72
CA LEU A 25 -22.75 0.12 1.75
C LEU A 25 -21.99 -0.52 2.92
N GLN A 26 -22.37 -1.74 3.30
CA GLN A 26 -21.70 -2.46 4.37
C GLN A 26 -20.28 -2.89 3.98
N SER A 27 -20.07 -3.36 2.73
CA SER A 27 -18.73 -3.70 2.24
C SER A 27 -17.83 -2.48 2.15
N ALA A 28 -18.30 -1.36 1.60
CA ALA A 28 -17.54 -0.12 1.52
C ALA A 28 -17.14 0.41 2.91
N ALA A 29 -18.01 0.32 3.91
CA ALA A 29 -17.69 0.72 5.27
C ALA A 29 -16.59 -0.18 5.89
N VAL A 30 -16.66 -1.49 5.67
CA VAL A 30 -15.62 -2.43 6.15
C VAL A 30 -14.29 -2.14 5.45
N ASP A 31 -14.27 -1.93 4.15
CA ASP A 31 -13.06 -1.61 3.38
C ASP A 31 -12.44 -0.28 3.84
N ALA A 32 -13.27 0.74 4.07
CA ALA A 32 -12.80 2.02 4.62
C ALA A 32 -12.15 1.84 6.00
N LEU A 33 -12.76 1.08 6.91
CA LEU A 33 -12.22 0.81 8.25
C LEU A 33 -10.89 0.03 8.19
N LEU A 34 -10.80 -0.99 7.34
CA LEU A 34 -9.57 -1.77 7.18
C LEU A 34 -8.44 -0.95 6.57
N ALA A 35 -8.73 -0.14 5.56
CA ALA A 35 -7.76 0.77 4.97
C ALA A 35 -7.32 1.85 5.98
N PHE A 36 -8.23 2.39 6.78
CA PHE A 36 -7.90 3.33 7.83
C PHE A 36 -7.03 2.69 8.93
N ALA A 37 -7.32 1.47 9.35
CA ALA A 37 -6.48 0.73 10.29
C ALA A 37 -5.06 0.50 9.73
N ALA A 38 -4.95 0.14 8.45
CA ALA A 38 -3.66 0.00 7.76
C ALA A 38 -2.87 1.32 7.77
N ALA A 39 -3.55 2.45 7.51
CA ALA A 39 -2.94 3.78 7.57
C ALA A 39 -2.40 4.11 8.96
N LEU A 40 -3.15 3.86 10.03
CA LEU A 40 -2.71 4.11 11.41
C LEU A 40 -1.53 3.24 11.82
N ILE A 41 -1.57 1.93 11.51
CA ILE A 41 -0.49 0.98 11.84
C ILE A 41 0.81 1.41 11.16
N THR A 42 0.76 1.71 9.87
CA THR A 42 1.96 2.08 9.10
C THR A 42 2.46 3.47 9.44
N LEU A 43 1.58 4.42 9.76
CA LEU A 43 1.96 5.74 10.26
C LEU A 43 2.68 5.64 11.61
N ARG A 44 2.19 4.81 12.52
CA ARG A 44 2.86 4.53 13.79
C ARG A 44 4.26 3.96 13.58
N LEU A 45 4.38 2.95 12.70
CA LEU A 45 5.67 2.35 12.38
C LEU A 45 6.62 3.36 11.73
N SER A 46 6.11 4.19 10.82
CA SER A 46 6.87 5.29 10.24
C SER A 46 7.42 6.22 11.31
N ALA A 47 6.59 6.65 12.26
CA ALA A 47 7.01 7.50 13.39
C ALA A 47 8.09 6.85 14.26
N ASP A 48 8.00 5.54 14.52
CA ASP A 48 9.01 4.79 15.26
C ASP A 48 10.35 4.74 14.49
N LEU A 49 10.32 4.58 13.17
CA LEU A 49 11.53 4.61 12.34
C LEU A 49 12.14 6.01 12.26
N VAL A 50 11.32 7.08 12.22
CA VAL A 50 11.81 8.46 12.29
C VAL A 50 12.54 8.69 13.64
N ARG A 51 11.99 8.20 14.74
CA ARG A 51 12.66 8.29 16.06
C ARG A 51 14.00 7.56 16.05
N ARG A 52 14.06 6.34 15.51
CA ARG A 52 15.32 5.58 15.37
C ARG A 52 16.31 6.30 14.46
N TYR A 53 15.86 6.91 13.37
CA TYR A 53 16.71 7.73 12.51
C TYR A 53 17.29 8.94 13.24
N ARG A 54 16.49 9.66 14.03
CA ARG A 54 16.96 10.84 14.77
C ARG A 54 18.07 10.50 15.77
N VAL A 55 18.02 9.31 16.38
CA VAL A 55 19.02 8.84 17.35
C VAL A 55 20.26 8.29 16.63
N GLY A 56 20.08 7.37 15.70
CA GLY A 56 21.17 6.60 15.09
C GLY A 56 21.70 7.15 13.76
N ARG A 57 20.98 8.09 13.12
CA ARG A 57 21.31 8.70 11.81
C ARG A 57 21.53 7.67 10.68
N PHE A 58 20.98 6.46 10.80
CA PHE A 58 21.07 5.45 9.75
C PHE A 58 20.11 5.76 8.60
N PRO A 59 20.60 6.04 7.37
CA PRO A 59 19.75 6.48 6.25
C PRO A 59 18.68 5.46 5.84
N ALA A 60 18.91 4.17 6.10
CA ALA A 60 17.92 3.13 5.88
C ALA A 60 16.62 3.38 6.67
N HIS A 61 16.72 3.84 7.93
CA HIS A 61 15.53 4.16 8.73
C HIS A 61 14.72 5.31 8.15
N ALA A 62 15.37 6.33 7.58
CA ALA A 62 14.70 7.44 6.94
C ALA A 62 13.93 6.96 5.67
N ALA A 63 14.57 6.14 4.84
CA ALA A 63 13.94 5.60 3.64
C ALA A 63 12.74 4.70 3.96
N TRP A 64 12.87 3.81 4.96
CA TRP A 64 11.76 2.97 5.41
C TRP A 64 10.64 3.78 6.06
N ALA A 65 10.97 4.82 6.84
CA ALA A 65 9.97 5.72 7.40
C ALA A 65 9.19 6.42 6.29
N ALA A 66 9.88 6.93 5.26
CA ALA A 66 9.23 7.54 4.10
C ALA A 66 8.36 6.55 3.31
N ALA A 67 8.84 5.31 3.11
CA ALA A 67 8.05 4.25 2.46
C ALA A 67 6.73 3.96 3.19
N LEU A 68 6.80 3.83 4.52
CA LEU A 68 5.63 3.55 5.35
C LEU A 68 4.70 4.76 5.50
N ALA A 69 5.24 5.98 5.48
CA ALA A 69 4.43 7.20 5.39
C ALA A 69 3.68 7.27 4.06
N ALA A 70 4.34 6.94 2.94
CA ALA A 70 3.70 6.86 1.63
C ALA A 70 2.59 5.80 1.60
N PHE A 71 2.84 4.62 2.17
CA PHE A 71 1.83 3.57 2.32
C PHE A 71 0.65 4.02 3.19
N ALA A 72 0.92 4.73 4.30
CA ALA A 72 -0.13 5.29 5.17
C ALA A 72 -0.99 6.31 4.43
N LEU A 73 -0.38 7.21 3.63
CA LEU A 73 -1.10 8.17 2.80
C LEU A 73 -1.98 7.47 1.76
N ALA A 74 -1.45 6.45 1.09
CA ALA A 74 -2.23 5.66 0.13
C ALA A 74 -3.42 4.94 0.79
N SER A 75 -3.18 4.31 1.94
CA SER A 75 -4.25 3.63 2.70
C SER A 75 -5.28 4.61 3.25
N GLY A 76 -4.86 5.81 3.65
CA GLY A 76 -5.77 6.89 4.06
C GLY A 76 -6.61 7.41 2.90
N ALA A 77 -6.03 7.59 1.72
CA ALA A 77 -6.75 7.98 0.51
C ALA A 77 -7.72 6.89 0.06
N LEU A 78 -7.34 5.60 0.19
CA LEU A 78 -8.23 4.47 -0.06
C LEU A 78 -9.42 4.47 0.92
N ALA A 79 -9.17 4.69 2.21
CA ALA A 79 -10.23 4.79 3.22
C ALA A 79 -11.20 5.94 2.91
N TRP A 80 -10.67 7.08 2.50
CA TRP A 80 -11.48 8.23 2.09
C TRP A 80 -12.31 7.92 0.85
N GLY A 81 -11.70 7.37 -0.21
CA GLY A 81 -12.38 7.00 -1.45
C GLY A 81 -13.51 5.99 -1.21
N ALA A 82 -13.28 4.99 -0.37
CA ALA A 82 -14.30 4.00 -0.02
C ALA A 82 -15.46 4.60 0.82
N ALA A 83 -15.18 5.59 1.69
CA ALA A 83 -16.18 6.17 2.58
C ALA A 83 -16.96 7.34 1.95
N ALA A 84 -16.29 8.21 1.19
CA ALA A 84 -16.81 9.48 0.70
C ALA A 84 -16.91 9.56 -0.83
N GLY A 85 -16.45 8.52 -1.52
CA GLY A 85 -16.28 8.52 -2.98
C GLY A 85 -14.92 9.04 -3.42
N TRP A 86 -14.53 8.62 -4.62
CA TRP A 86 -13.25 9.01 -5.20
C TRP A 86 -13.30 10.42 -5.78
N SER A 87 -12.16 11.09 -5.71
CA SER A 87 -11.92 12.40 -6.32
C SER A 87 -10.51 12.43 -6.91
N GLU A 88 -10.26 13.35 -7.82
CA GLU A 88 -8.95 13.51 -8.43
C GLU A 88 -7.81 13.67 -7.41
N PRO A 89 -7.90 14.51 -6.37
CA PRO A 89 -6.86 14.60 -5.34
C PRO A 89 -6.68 13.31 -4.55
N ALA A 90 -7.77 12.61 -4.19
CA ALA A 90 -7.69 11.36 -3.45
C ALA A 90 -6.99 10.27 -4.29
N PHE A 91 -7.31 10.17 -5.58
CA PHE A 91 -6.65 9.23 -6.48
C PHE A 91 -5.17 9.55 -6.68
N ARG A 92 -4.80 10.82 -6.84
CA ARG A 92 -3.38 11.24 -6.95
C ARG A 92 -2.58 10.86 -5.71
N VAL A 93 -3.12 11.10 -4.51
CA VAL A 93 -2.46 10.70 -3.25
C VAL A 93 -2.36 9.19 -3.14
N TYR A 94 -3.43 8.46 -3.43
CA TYR A 94 -3.45 7.00 -3.46
C TYR A 94 -2.39 6.43 -4.40
N TYR A 95 -2.33 6.93 -5.64
CA TYR A 95 -1.41 6.44 -6.66
C TYR A 95 0.04 6.81 -6.35
N LEU A 96 0.30 8.05 -5.92
CA LEU A 96 1.63 8.49 -5.50
C LEU A 96 2.17 7.66 -4.33
N GLY A 97 1.38 7.53 -3.27
CA GLY A 97 1.80 6.80 -2.08
C GLY A 97 1.94 5.30 -2.32
N GLY A 98 0.92 4.69 -2.92
CA GLY A 98 0.85 3.24 -3.11
C GLY A 98 1.68 2.74 -4.29
N ALA A 99 1.41 3.26 -5.48
CA ALA A 99 2.00 2.73 -6.71
C ALA A 99 3.40 3.29 -7.00
N LEU A 100 3.67 4.55 -6.68
CA LEU A 100 4.94 5.16 -7.04
C LEU A 100 6.00 5.07 -5.92
N LEU A 101 5.64 5.31 -4.66
CA LEU A 101 6.65 5.54 -3.61
C LEU A 101 6.90 4.35 -2.68
N SER A 102 5.86 3.61 -2.26
CA SER A 102 5.98 2.64 -1.17
C SER A 102 7.05 1.59 -1.42
N ALA A 103 6.95 0.81 -2.50
CA ALA A 103 7.87 -0.27 -2.78
C ALA A 103 9.28 0.24 -3.15
N ALA A 104 9.37 1.33 -3.93
CA ALA A 104 10.63 1.92 -4.34
C ALA A 104 11.45 2.41 -3.13
N LEU A 105 10.81 3.09 -2.18
CA LEU A 105 11.46 3.57 -0.95
C LEU A 105 11.77 2.43 0.02
N LEU A 106 10.92 1.40 0.09
CA LEU A 106 11.19 0.21 0.91
C LEU A 106 12.45 -0.52 0.41
N GLY A 107 12.56 -0.70 -0.91
CA GLY A 107 13.75 -1.26 -1.57
C GLY A 107 14.99 -0.39 -1.37
N THR A 108 14.84 0.93 -1.49
CA THR A 108 15.92 1.90 -1.20
C THR A 108 16.45 1.73 0.22
N GLY A 109 15.58 1.66 1.22
CA GLY A 109 15.98 1.44 2.60
C GLY A 109 16.74 0.12 2.80
N SER A 110 16.29 -0.94 2.13
CA SER A 110 16.96 -2.24 2.15
C SER A 110 18.36 -2.19 1.54
N LEU A 111 18.54 -1.51 0.41
CA LEU A 111 19.86 -1.33 -0.22
C LEU A 111 20.78 -0.43 0.61
N LEU A 112 20.25 0.61 1.26
CA LEU A 112 21.01 1.46 2.18
C LEU A 112 21.50 0.68 3.41
N LEU A 113 20.69 -0.25 3.92
CA LEU A 113 21.09 -1.16 4.99
C LEU A 113 22.27 -2.04 4.57
N SER A 114 22.34 -2.44 3.29
CA SER A 114 23.46 -3.19 2.72
C SER A 114 24.71 -2.34 2.42
N GLY A 115 24.72 -1.05 2.84
CA GLY A 115 25.86 -0.15 2.68
C GLY A 115 25.96 0.57 1.32
N ARG A 116 24.99 0.43 0.44
CA ARG A 116 24.97 1.02 -0.92
C ARG A 116 24.52 2.50 -0.89
N ARG A 117 25.33 3.40 -0.33
CA ARG A 117 24.97 4.82 -0.08
C ARG A 117 24.56 5.61 -1.34
N ARG A 118 25.12 5.29 -2.52
CA ARG A 118 24.78 5.95 -3.80
C ARG A 118 23.29 5.83 -4.17
N VAL A 119 22.62 4.80 -3.67
CA VAL A 119 21.18 4.59 -3.91
C VAL A 119 20.33 5.74 -3.36
N ALA A 120 20.81 6.47 -2.35
CA ALA A 120 20.09 7.63 -1.80
C ALA A 120 19.87 8.74 -2.84
N LEU A 121 20.89 9.02 -3.69
CA LEU A 121 20.76 10.02 -4.75
C LEU A 121 19.77 9.58 -5.83
N VAL A 122 19.85 8.30 -6.25
CA VAL A 122 18.90 7.73 -7.22
C VAL A 122 17.47 7.79 -6.68
N ALA A 123 17.29 7.46 -5.40
CA ALA A 123 15.97 7.53 -4.75
C ALA A 123 15.44 8.96 -4.69
N LEU A 124 16.27 9.96 -4.42
CA LEU A 124 15.87 11.37 -4.39
C LEU A 124 15.39 11.84 -5.76
N VAL A 125 16.12 11.50 -6.82
CA VAL A 125 15.71 11.79 -8.22
C VAL A 125 14.40 11.07 -8.54
N TYR A 126 14.28 9.80 -8.17
CA TYR A 126 13.06 9.03 -8.38
C TYR A 126 11.86 9.64 -7.64
N VAL A 127 12.02 10.05 -6.38
CA VAL A 127 10.94 10.71 -5.60
C VAL A 127 10.51 12.01 -6.25
N GLY A 128 11.47 12.86 -6.69
CA GLY A 128 11.15 14.09 -7.40
C GLY A 128 10.36 13.84 -8.68
N LEU A 129 10.79 12.83 -9.47
CA LEU A 129 10.09 12.42 -10.68
C LEU A 129 8.68 11.87 -10.36
N ALA A 130 8.55 11.02 -9.35
CA ALA A 130 7.27 10.45 -8.93
C ALA A 130 6.27 11.52 -8.49
N VAL A 131 6.72 12.50 -7.70
CA VAL A 131 5.90 13.64 -7.28
C VAL A 131 5.50 14.49 -8.49
N GLY A 132 6.46 14.82 -9.36
CA GLY A 132 6.17 15.61 -10.57
C GLY A 132 5.16 14.92 -11.49
N VAL A 133 5.34 13.62 -11.71
CA VAL A 133 4.40 12.80 -12.50
C VAL A 133 3.02 12.75 -11.85
N ALA A 134 2.94 12.52 -10.53
CA ALA A 134 1.66 12.44 -9.83
C ALA A 134 0.89 13.77 -9.85
N LEU A 135 1.58 14.90 -9.85
CA LEU A 135 0.95 16.22 -9.94
C LEU A 135 0.51 16.56 -11.37
N ALA A 136 1.32 16.16 -12.37
CA ALA A 136 1.11 16.54 -13.77
C ALA A 136 0.34 15.51 -14.60
N MET A 137 0.17 14.25 -14.11
CA MET A 137 -0.48 13.19 -14.90
C MET A 137 -1.93 13.57 -15.24
N PRO A 138 -2.33 13.52 -16.52
CA PRO A 138 -3.72 13.69 -16.91
C PRO A 138 -4.52 12.49 -16.37
N LEU A 139 -5.69 12.78 -15.82
CA LEU A 139 -6.65 11.75 -15.40
C LEU A 139 -7.78 11.73 -16.42
N ALA A 140 -8.03 10.57 -16.99
CA ALA A 140 -9.14 10.32 -17.91
C ALA A 140 -10.22 9.49 -17.20
N GLY A 141 -11.46 9.58 -17.67
CA GLY A 141 -12.56 8.78 -17.14
C GLY A 141 -13.24 9.37 -15.90
N ASP A 142 -14.24 8.62 -15.42
CA ASP A 142 -15.06 9.01 -14.27
C ASP A 142 -14.46 8.41 -12.98
N LEU A 143 -14.15 9.28 -12.05
CA LEU A 143 -13.65 8.92 -10.71
C LEU A 143 -14.79 8.84 -9.67
N SER A 144 -16.05 8.87 -10.13
CA SER A 144 -17.18 8.80 -9.21
C SER A 144 -17.39 7.39 -8.66
N GLY A 145 -17.87 7.30 -7.40
CA GLY A 145 -18.20 6.03 -6.76
C GLY A 145 -17.26 5.68 -5.61
N SER A 146 -17.52 4.54 -4.96
CA SER A 146 -16.75 4.02 -3.82
C SER A 146 -15.70 2.97 -4.22
N ASP A 147 -15.83 2.40 -5.41
CA ASP A 147 -14.92 1.38 -5.93
C ASP A 147 -13.57 1.99 -6.32
N VAL A 148 -12.49 1.25 -6.08
CA VAL A 148 -11.14 1.71 -6.40
C VAL A 148 -11.00 1.86 -7.91
N PRO A 149 -10.70 3.07 -8.44
CA PRO A 149 -10.54 3.26 -9.88
C PRO A 149 -9.37 2.43 -10.42
N ASP A 150 -9.59 1.69 -11.51
CA ASP A 150 -8.50 0.97 -12.16
C ASP A 150 -7.56 1.99 -12.84
N ALA A 151 -6.28 1.90 -12.50
CA ALA A 151 -5.27 2.76 -13.11
C ALA A 151 -5.15 2.59 -14.64
N ARG A 152 -5.67 1.50 -15.20
CA ARG A 152 -5.69 1.27 -16.66
C ARG A 152 -6.74 2.12 -17.36
N ASP A 153 -7.83 2.40 -16.67
CA ASP A 153 -8.96 3.17 -17.22
C ASP A 153 -8.77 4.66 -17.00
N VAL A 154 -7.99 5.04 -15.97
CA VAL A 154 -7.83 6.42 -15.52
C VAL A 154 -6.51 7.04 -16.00
N LEU A 155 -5.48 6.23 -16.25
CA LEU A 155 -4.14 6.70 -16.59
C LEU A 155 -3.61 6.09 -17.88
N ASP A 156 -2.98 6.91 -18.69
CA ASP A 156 -2.16 6.44 -19.80
C ASP A 156 -0.97 5.60 -19.30
N LEU A 157 -0.46 4.76 -20.20
CA LEU A 157 0.69 3.91 -19.85
C LEU A 157 1.92 4.76 -19.49
N TRP A 158 2.17 5.82 -20.22
CA TRP A 158 3.31 6.74 -20.03
C TRP A 158 2.83 8.10 -19.51
N PRO A 159 3.54 8.73 -18.55
CA PRO A 159 4.72 8.22 -17.81
C PRO A 159 4.37 7.48 -16.49
N ALA A 160 3.15 7.69 -15.96
CA ALA A 160 2.80 7.32 -14.59
C ALA A 160 2.86 5.80 -14.33
N ARG A 161 2.23 5.01 -15.20
CA ARG A 161 2.16 3.54 -15.04
C ARG A 161 3.52 2.89 -15.28
N VAL A 162 4.31 3.35 -16.26
CA VAL A 162 5.66 2.84 -16.48
C VAL A 162 6.54 3.10 -15.26
N LEU A 163 6.49 4.31 -14.70
CA LEU A 163 7.26 4.66 -13.52
C LEU A 163 6.86 3.80 -12.30
N ALA A 164 5.56 3.56 -12.13
CA ALA A 164 5.05 2.69 -11.08
C ALA A 164 5.53 1.23 -11.26
N ILE A 165 5.45 0.67 -12.46
CA ILE A 165 5.90 -0.70 -12.75
C ILE A 165 7.40 -0.84 -12.45
N VAL A 166 8.22 0.08 -12.94
CA VAL A 166 9.67 0.04 -12.73
C VAL A 166 10.01 0.22 -11.25
N GLY A 167 9.41 1.20 -10.58
CA GLY A 167 9.63 1.45 -9.15
C GLY A 167 9.25 0.28 -8.27
N ASN A 168 8.08 -0.33 -8.52
CA ASN A 168 7.61 -1.50 -7.78
C ASN A 168 8.48 -2.73 -8.04
N ALA A 169 8.83 -3.00 -9.30
CA ALA A 169 9.66 -4.16 -9.65
C ALA A 169 11.06 -4.05 -9.02
N LEU A 170 11.74 -2.92 -9.19
CA LEU A 170 13.08 -2.71 -8.64
C LEU A 170 13.06 -2.63 -7.10
N GLY A 171 12.04 -1.97 -6.54
CA GLY A 171 11.86 -1.87 -5.08
C GLY A 171 11.64 -3.23 -4.44
N THR A 172 10.71 -4.02 -4.97
CA THR A 172 10.42 -5.37 -4.48
C THR A 172 11.63 -6.29 -4.63
N LEU A 173 12.30 -6.27 -5.79
CA LEU A 173 13.51 -7.05 -6.02
C LEU A 173 14.60 -6.71 -4.99
N ALA A 174 14.81 -5.43 -4.70
CA ALA A 174 15.77 -4.99 -3.70
C ALA A 174 15.43 -5.50 -2.29
N VAL A 175 14.15 -5.46 -1.88
CA VAL A 175 13.71 -6.01 -0.59
C VAL A 175 13.98 -7.52 -0.54
N VAL A 176 13.59 -8.26 -1.58
CA VAL A 176 13.77 -9.72 -1.65
C VAL A 176 15.24 -10.08 -1.57
N LEU A 177 16.09 -9.45 -2.38
CA LEU A 177 17.54 -9.72 -2.39
C LEU A 177 18.16 -9.47 -1.01
N VAL A 178 17.85 -8.36 -0.37
CA VAL A 178 18.41 -8.05 0.95
C VAL A 178 17.84 -8.98 2.02
N ALA A 179 16.57 -9.32 1.98
CA ALA A 179 15.97 -10.25 2.93
C ALA A 179 16.57 -11.66 2.81
N VAL A 180 16.80 -12.16 1.59
CA VAL A 180 17.46 -13.46 1.35
C VAL A 180 18.91 -13.45 1.83
N THR A 181 19.68 -12.41 1.48
CA THR A 181 21.10 -12.34 1.87
C THR A 181 21.30 -12.12 3.38
N SER A 182 20.34 -11.47 4.05
CA SER A 182 20.36 -11.23 5.50
C SER A 182 19.56 -12.27 6.31
N PHE A 183 19.03 -13.31 5.66
CA PHE A 183 18.09 -14.25 6.27
C PHE A 183 18.62 -14.88 7.55
N ARG A 184 19.89 -15.31 7.55
CA ARG A 184 20.53 -15.93 8.73
C ARG A 184 20.63 -15.01 9.94
N ARG A 185 20.65 -13.69 9.73
CA ARG A 185 20.78 -12.69 10.82
C ARG A 185 19.45 -12.36 11.48
N ARG A 186 18.34 -12.37 10.72
CA ARG A 186 17.01 -12.01 11.20
C ARG A 186 15.92 -12.85 10.50
N PRO A 187 15.89 -14.19 10.71
CA PRO A 187 15.02 -15.06 9.93
C PRO A 187 13.54 -14.68 10.08
N LEU A 188 13.04 -14.54 11.30
CA LEU A 188 11.63 -14.19 11.57
C LEU A 188 11.27 -12.81 11.00
N GLY A 189 12.10 -11.80 11.26
CA GLY A 189 11.84 -10.45 10.73
C GLY A 189 11.78 -10.40 9.21
N ASN A 190 12.71 -11.09 8.54
CA ASN A 190 12.76 -11.14 7.07
C ASN A 190 11.58 -11.92 6.47
N VAL A 191 11.16 -13.04 7.09
CA VAL A 191 9.97 -13.78 6.65
C VAL A 191 8.72 -12.90 6.74
N LEU A 192 8.53 -12.19 7.85
CA LEU A 192 7.37 -11.32 8.05
C LEU A 192 7.37 -10.13 7.08
N ILE A 193 8.54 -9.53 6.81
CA ILE A 193 8.66 -8.44 5.81
C ILE A 193 8.33 -8.97 4.41
N LEU A 194 8.90 -10.11 4.02
CA LEU A 194 8.63 -10.72 2.72
C LEU A 194 7.16 -11.10 2.57
N ALA A 195 6.56 -11.69 3.62
CA ALA A 195 5.13 -11.99 3.63
C ALA A 195 4.28 -10.73 3.50
N GLY A 196 4.61 -9.65 4.23
CA GLY A 196 3.91 -8.38 4.14
C GLY A 196 3.98 -7.73 2.75
N VAL A 197 5.17 -7.71 2.15
CA VAL A 197 5.35 -7.22 0.78
C VAL A 197 4.61 -8.10 -0.23
N GLY A 198 4.67 -9.42 -0.08
CA GLY A 198 3.95 -10.38 -0.94
C GLY A 198 2.44 -10.21 -0.86
N VAL A 199 1.88 -10.04 0.36
CA VAL A 199 0.44 -9.79 0.56
C VAL A 199 0.02 -8.45 -0.05
N ALA A 200 0.82 -7.38 0.10
CA ALA A 200 0.53 -6.09 -0.52
C ALA A 200 0.53 -6.19 -2.05
N ALA A 201 1.51 -6.89 -2.63
CA ALA A 201 1.60 -7.11 -4.08
C ALA A 201 0.41 -7.93 -4.61
N LEU A 202 0.02 -9.00 -3.89
CA LEU A 202 -1.14 -9.82 -4.23
C LEU A 202 -2.43 -8.99 -4.14
N GLY A 203 -2.62 -8.20 -3.08
CA GLY A 203 -3.77 -7.31 -2.93
C GLY A 203 -3.90 -6.32 -4.08
N SER A 204 -2.78 -5.73 -4.50
CA SER A 204 -2.75 -4.81 -5.66
C SER A 204 -3.08 -5.52 -6.98
N ALA A 205 -2.58 -6.75 -7.16
CA ALA A 205 -2.88 -7.55 -8.35
C ALA A 205 -4.36 -7.95 -8.42
N LEU A 206 -4.94 -8.40 -7.29
CA LEU A 206 -6.36 -8.76 -7.20
C LEU A 206 -7.27 -7.55 -7.36
N GLY A 207 -6.90 -6.38 -6.80
CA GLY A 207 -7.61 -5.11 -6.99
C GLY A 207 -7.67 -4.72 -8.47
N GLY A 208 -6.56 -4.87 -9.21
CA GLY A 208 -6.52 -4.65 -10.66
C GLY A 208 -7.32 -5.66 -11.50
N LEU A 209 -7.79 -6.74 -10.89
CA LEU A 209 -8.70 -7.73 -11.52
C LEU A 209 -10.17 -7.55 -11.07
N GLY A 210 -10.49 -6.44 -10.38
CA GLY A 210 -11.84 -6.17 -9.88
C GLY A 210 -12.26 -7.00 -8.66
N VAL A 211 -11.31 -7.70 -8.03
CA VAL A 211 -11.59 -8.47 -6.80
C VAL A 211 -11.47 -7.53 -5.60
N GLY A 212 -12.56 -7.33 -4.86
CA GLY A 212 -12.66 -6.43 -3.70
C GLY A 212 -11.86 -6.86 -2.46
N ALA A 213 -10.61 -7.30 -2.64
CA ALA A 213 -9.76 -7.80 -1.56
C ALA A 213 -8.61 -6.84 -1.18
N LEU A 214 -8.56 -5.65 -1.79
CA LEU A 214 -7.42 -4.73 -1.61
C LEU A 214 -7.29 -4.25 -0.16
N ALA A 215 -8.37 -3.74 0.45
CA ALA A 215 -8.33 -3.19 1.80
C ALA A 215 -7.93 -4.23 2.87
N PRO A 216 -8.52 -5.44 2.93
CA PRO A 216 -8.07 -6.46 3.89
C PRO A 216 -6.64 -6.92 3.65
N MET A 217 -6.19 -7.01 2.38
CA MET A 217 -4.80 -7.36 2.06
C MET A 217 -3.83 -6.27 2.52
N LEU A 218 -4.15 -4.99 2.33
CA LEU A 218 -3.33 -3.88 2.83
C LEU A 218 -3.27 -3.86 4.36
N ALA A 219 -4.38 -4.12 5.05
CA ALA A 219 -4.41 -4.22 6.51
C ALA A 219 -3.51 -5.37 7.00
N LEU A 220 -3.61 -6.55 6.39
CA LEU A 220 -2.75 -7.69 6.72
C LEU A 220 -1.27 -7.39 6.42
N ALA A 221 -0.97 -6.78 5.27
CA ALA A 221 0.39 -6.37 4.91
C ALA A 221 0.98 -5.39 5.95
N ALA A 222 0.18 -4.41 6.40
CA ALA A 222 0.59 -3.45 7.44
C ALA A 222 0.95 -4.15 8.76
N VAL A 223 0.14 -5.12 9.20
CA VAL A 223 0.41 -5.91 10.42
C VAL A 223 1.69 -6.74 10.26
N LEU A 224 1.87 -7.43 9.13
CA LEU A 224 3.05 -8.24 8.85
C LEU A 224 4.33 -7.40 8.78
N LEU A 225 4.27 -6.25 8.11
CA LEU A 225 5.39 -5.30 8.07
C LEU A 225 5.72 -4.79 9.46
N TYR A 226 4.72 -4.37 10.24
CA TYR A 226 4.92 -3.94 11.62
C TYR A 226 5.60 -5.03 12.45
N ALA A 227 5.07 -6.25 12.44
CA ALA A 227 5.64 -7.38 13.15
C ALA A 227 7.08 -7.68 12.69
N GLY A 228 7.36 -7.60 11.39
CA GLY A 228 8.69 -7.85 10.82
C GLY A 228 9.74 -6.82 11.23
N PHE A 229 9.36 -5.54 11.25
CA PHE A 229 10.27 -4.46 11.69
C PHE A 229 10.51 -4.46 13.21
N VAL A 230 9.54 -4.89 14.01
CA VAL A 230 9.63 -4.93 15.48
C VAL A 230 10.22 -6.26 15.97
N ALA A 231 10.23 -7.30 15.14
CA ALA A 231 10.73 -8.63 15.51
C ALA A 231 12.14 -8.58 16.13
N PRO A 232 12.37 -9.26 17.29
CA PRO A 232 13.66 -9.26 17.95
C PRO A 232 14.73 -9.92 17.08
N THR A 233 15.95 -9.38 17.14
CA THR A 233 17.11 -10.02 16.51
C THR A 233 17.63 -11.11 17.46
N PRO A 234 17.79 -12.35 17.02
CA PRO A 234 18.37 -13.40 17.86
C PRO A 234 19.75 -12.96 18.39
N GLY A 235 19.97 -13.07 19.71
CA GLY A 235 21.23 -12.69 20.36
C GLY A 235 21.35 -11.23 20.83
N ALA A 236 20.32 -10.40 20.65
CA ALA A 236 20.28 -9.10 21.31
C ALA A 236 19.97 -9.28 22.80
N SER A 237 20.96 -9.19 23.66
CA SER A 237 20.77 -9.17 25.13
C SER A 237 19.84 -8.02 25.50
N PRO A 238 18.88 -8.21 26.42
CA PRO A 238 18.06 -7.11 26.91
C PRO A 238 18.96 -6.01 27.50
N PRO A 239 18.60 -4.72 27.31
CA PRO A 239 19.38 -3.64 27.89
C PRO A 239 19.47 -3.86 29.40
N ARG A 240 20.70 -3.94 29.94
CA ARG A 240 20.94 -4.00 31.39
C ARG A 240 20.24 -2.76 31.98
N ARG A 241 19.20 -2.98 32.77
CA ARG A 241 18.60 -1.92 33.58
C ARG A 241 19.72 -1.44 34.50
N ALA A 242 20.19 -0.21 34.26
CA ALA A 242 21.06 0.47 35.23
C ALA A 242 20.24 0.62 36.53
N ARG A 243 20.76 0.00 37.57
CA ARG A 243 20.27 0.19 38.95
C ARG A 243 20.76 1.51 39.47
#